data_5fd97c4101a901bc2e3225f4b5ba5f1c
#
_entry.id   5fd97c4101a901bc2e3225f4b5ba5f1c
#
_cell.length_a   1.000
_cell.length_b   1.000
_cell.length_c   1.000
_cell.angle_alpha   90.00
_cell.angle_beta   90.00
_cell.angle_gamma   90.00
#
_symmetry.space_group_name_H-M   'P 1'
#
loop_
_entity.id
_entity.type
_entity.pdbx_description
1 polymer ?
#
loop_
_entity_poly.entity_id
_entity_poly.type
_entity_poly.pdbx_seq_one_letter_code
_entity_poly.pdbx_strand_id
1 'polypeptide(L)'
;MRKCRWLILSLALLLAAALAAGCGGKPQESQKEEAKEEDKLQIGLSFDSFVIERWLRDRDMFVSTAQSLGAEVNVQVAGGVVEEQISQIEYFIKKKMDVIVVIPIDGNALYDVLKEAREIGIYIICYDRIVENVNADLYITIDNEKVGTLMGEALVKACPEGGNIFAINGSPTDRNVDEVVRGFNKVIEDSNLNVVYTGYCDNWMAELAGNHVTQGLEVTKDIVGVMCGNDDLASQAVKVLSENRLAGKVAVVAQDADLAACQRIVEGTQEMTVYKPIEQEANTAAEFAVALGKGEDITSGEGEYKAVETFNDGTYDIPYYKIDPIAVTAENMDKVIIDGGFHTREDVYLNIR
;
A
#
# COMPACT_ATOMS: atom_id res chain seq x y z
N MET A 1 57.94 18.23 57.78
CA MET A 1 56.72 18.25 56.96
C MET A 1 55.77 19.44 57.28
N ARG A 2 56.23 20.52 57.83
CA ARG A 2 55.43 21.72 58.20
C ARG A 2 55.71 22.97 57.36
N LYS A 3 56.71 22.95 56.51
CA LYS A 3 57.10 24.11 55.70
C LYS A 3 56.46 24.18 54.26
N CYS A 4 55.82 23.10 53.82
CA CYS A 4 55.21 23.03 52.47
C CYS A 4 53.73 23.48 52.41
N ARG A 5 53.06 23.63 53.56
CA ARG A 5 51.65 24.04 53.65
C ARG A 5 51.42 25.55 53.59
N TRP A 6 52.45 26.33 53.85
CA TRP A 6 52.38 27.82 53.82
C TRP A 6 52.61 28.40 52.43
N LEU A 7 53.34 27.72 51.57
CA LEU A 7 53.55 28.15 50.19
C LEU A 7 52.37 27.96 49.29
N ILE A 8 51.49 27.04 49.60
CA ILE A 8 50.24 26.77 48.80
C ILE A 8 49.14 27.80 49.16
N LEU A 9 49.09 28.28 50.40
CA LEU A 9 48.11 29.30 50.81
C LEU A 9 48.45 30.71 50.33
N SER A 10 49.74 31.03 50.14
CA SER A 10 50.15 32.36 49.58
C SER A 10 49.97 32.46 48.07
N LEU A 11 49.97 31.36 47.35
CA LEU A 11 49.71 31.33 45.92
C LEU A 11 48.22 31.44 45.59
N ALA A 12 47.37 30.92 46.48
CA ALA A 12 45.90 31.00 46.31
C ALA A 12 45.36 32.42 46.58
N LEU A 13 45.99 33.21 47.44
CA LEU A 13 45.56 34.59 47.72
C LEU A 13 46.00 35.59 46.61
N LEU A 14 47.08 35.30 45.86
CA LEU A 14 47.51 36.15 44.75
C LEU A 14 46.71 35.92 43.45
N LEU A 15 46.09 34.77 43.30
CA LEU A 15 45.17 34.55 42.17
C LEU A 15 43.75 35.15 42.39
N ALA A 16 43.34 35.38 43.64
CA ALA A 16 42.05 36.01 43.94
C ALA A 16 42.05 37.54 43.76
N ALA A 17 43.21 38.19 43.79
CA ALA A 17 43.34 39.65 43.64
C ALA A 17 43.45 40.14 42.17
N ALA A 18 43.71 39.25 41.21
CA ALA A 18 43.80 39.58 39.79
C ALA A 18 42.44 39.54 39.04
N LEU A 19 41.34 39.07 39.69
CA LEU A 19 39.99 38.97 39.11
C LEU A 19 39.08 40.16 39.46
N ALA A 20 39.56 41.18 40.22
CA ALA A 20 38.71 42.28 40.67
C ALA A 20 38.97 43.63 39.95
N ALA A 21 39.77 43.67 38.89
CA ALA A 21 40.08 44.89 38.14
C ALA A 21 39.87 44.77 36.62
N GLY A 22 38.71 44.29 36.20
CA GLY A 22 38.26 44.21 34.81
C GLY A 22 36.89 44.93 34.69
N CYS A 23 36.95 46.13 34.15
CA CYS A 23 35.90 47.11 33.94
C CYS A 23 34.60 46.61 33.38
N GLY A 24 33.58 47.29 33.81
CA GLY A 24 32.20 47.35 33.32
C GLY A 24 32.00 47.28 31.79
N GLY A 25 31.70 46.12 31.31
CA GLY A 25 30.99 45.88 30.10
C GLY A 25 29.68 45.20 30.52
N LYS A 26 28.55 45.74 30.12
CA LYS A 26 27.26 45.08 30.29
C LYS A 26 27.34 43.65 29.74
N PRO A 27 26.80 42.66 30.40
CA PRO A 27 26.65 41.35 29.80
C PRO A 27 25.80 41.53 28.55
N GLN A 28 26.37 41.33 27.39
CA GLN A 28 25.64 41.04 26.17
C GLN A 28 25.05 39.65 26.40
N GLU A 29 23.76 39.58 26.78
CA GLU A 29 22.99 38.38 26.66
C GLU A 29 23.16 37.91 25.21
N SER A 30 23.97 36.89 25.01
CA SER A 30 23.89 36.10 23.82
C SER A 30 22.47 35.47 23.85
N GLN A 31 21.55 36.11 23.16
CA GLN A 31 20.34 35.43 22.71
C GLN A 31 20.88 34.20 21.95
N LYS A 32 20.87 33.02 22.60
CA LYS A 32 20.69 31.80 21.87
C LYS A 32 19.37 32.02 21.13
N GLU A 33 19.44 32.29 19.83
CA GLU A 33 18.35 31.96 18.96
C GLU A 33 18.09 30.45 19.22
N GLU A 34 17.07 30.16 20.03
CA GLU A 34 16.40 28.87 19.96
C GLU A 34 15.96 28.83 18.51
N ALA A 35 16.64 28.00 17.70
CA ALA A 35 16.13 27.58 16.42
C ALA A 35 14.70 27.12 16.72
N LYS A 36 13.70 27.84 16.18
CA LYS A 36 12.33 27.31 16.12
C LYS A 36 12.52 25.92 15.53
N GLU A 37 12.19 24.91 16.30
CA GLU A 37 11.91 23.60 15.74
C GLU A 37 10.86 23.89 14.66
N GLU A 38 11.24 23.77 13.39
CA GLU A 38 10.27 23.82 12.30
C GLU A 38 9.27 22.72 12.62
N ASP A 39 8.00 23.10 12.79
CA ASP A 39 6.92 22.14 13.01
C ASP A 39 6.96 21.17 11.81
N LYS A 40 7.39 19.95 12.08
CA LYS A 40 7.48 18.92 11.04
C LYS A 40 6.11 18.64 10.48
N LEU A 41 6.06 18.47 9.17
CA LEU A 41 4.83 18.07 8.48
C LEU A 41 4.25 16.80 9.10
N GLN A 42 2.96 16.81 9.41
CA GLN A 42 2.25 15.72 10.08
C GLN A 42 1.35 14.98 9.10
N ILE A 43 1.61 13.70 8.86
CA ILE A 43 0.82 12.85 7.97
C ILE A 43 0.10 11.77 8.78
N GLY A 44 -1.23 11.69 8.65
CA GLY A 44 -2.02 10.56 9.13
C GLY A 44 -2.13 9.50 8.05
N LEU A 45 -1.77 8.25 8.35
CA LEU A 45 -1.87 7.13 7.42
C LEU A 45 -2.79 6.06 8.02
N SER A 46 -3.99 5.88 7.42
CA SER A 46 -5.01 4.94 7.88
C SER A 46 -5.12 3.75 6.94
N PHE A 47 -4.79 2.57 7.45
CA PHE A 47 -4.97 1.28 6.77
C PHE A 47 -6.32 0.65 7.13
N ASP A 48 -6.91 -0.06 6.15
CA ASP A 48 -8.06 -0.93 6.36
C ASP A 48 -7.74 -2.06 7.36
N SER A 49 -6.69 -2.80 7.08
CA SER A 49 -6.20 -3.92 7.88
C SER A 49 -4.78 -4.29 7.46
N PHE A 50 -4.20 -5.34 8.08
CA PHE A 50 -2.99 -6.01 7.58
C PHE A 50 -3.26 -7.47 7.20
N VAL A 51 -4.48 -7.76 6.74
CA VAL A 51 -4.86 -9.08 6.22
C VAL A 51 -4.12 -9.38 4.91
N ILE A 52 -4.02 -8.40 4.01
CA ILE A 52 -3.28 -8.51 2.75
C ILE A 52 -1.79 -8.30 3.03
N GLU A 53 -0.94 -9.26 2.60
CA GLU A 53 0.50 -9.30 2.93
C GLU A 53 1.24 -8.02 2.53
N ARG A 54 0.94 -7.47 1.34
CA ARG A 54 1.65 -6.30 0.80
C ARG A 54 1.57 -5.06 1.72
N TRP A 55 0.48 -4.86 2.47
CA TRP A 55 0.27 -3.65 3.28
C TRP A 55 1.37 -3.34 4.29
N LEU A 56 2.07 -4.37 4.79
CA LEU A 56 3.21 -4.17 5.68
C LEU A 56 4.38 -3.51 4.93
N ARG A 57 4.63 -3.92 3.69
CA ARG A 57 5.68 -3.31 2.84
C ARG A 57 5.29 -1.91 2.42
N ASP A 58 4.06 -1.69 1.96
CA ASP A 58 3.54 -0.37 1.59
C ASP A 58 3.72 0.62 2.74
N ARG A 59 3.32 0.23 3.97
CA ARG A 59 3.51 1.03 5.19
C ARG A 59 4.97 1.39 5.42
N ASP A 60 5.86 0.41 5.41
CA ASP A 60 7.26 0.61 5.77
C ASP A 60 7.97 1.51 4.73
N MET A 61 7.68 1.34 3.45
CA MET A 61 8.20 2.16 2.37
C MET A 61 7.66 3.60 2.45
N PHE A 62 6.34 3.77 2.59
CA PHE A 62 5.71 5.09 2.73
C PHE A 62 6.30 5.85 3.92
N VAL A 63 6.36 5.22 5.11
CA VAL A 63 6.87 5.84 6.34
C VAL A 63 8.34 6.21 6.18
N SER A 64 9.16 5.31 5.65
CA SER A 64 10.59 5.56 5.42
C SER A 64 10.82 6.75 4.49
N THR A 65 10.08 6.81 3.38
CA THR A 65 10.21 7.90 2.39
C THR A 65 9.72 9.23 2.95
N ALA A 66 8.54 9.28 3.57
CA ALA A 66 8.02 10.50 4.18
C ALA A 66 8.96 11.05 5.28
N GLN A 67 9.50 10.17 6.12
CA GLN A 67 10.48 10.56 7.16
C GLN A 67 11.79 11.09 6.56
N SER A 68 12.27 10.48 5.48
CA SER A 68 13.49 10.96 4.79
C SER A 68 13.30 12.36 4.20
N LEU A 69 12.05 12.73 3.85
CA LEU A 69 11.64 14.04 3.35
C LEU A 69 11.27 15.05 4.46
N GLY A 70 11.45 14.65 5.74
CA GLY A 70 11.28 15.51 6.91
C GLY A 70 9.89 15.51 7.54
N ALA A 71 8.96 14.65 7.08
CA ALA A 71 7.64 14.51 7.67
C ALA A 71 7.63 13.53 8.86
N GLU A 72 6.59 13.64 9.70
CA GLU A 72 6.23 12.64 10.71
C GLU A 72 4.96 11.92 10.28
N VAL A 73 4.93 10.60 10.43
CA VAL A 73 3.79 9.77 10.02
C VAL A 73 3.17 9.09 11.22
N ASN A 74 1.86 9.29 11.41
CA ASN A 74 1.04 8.58 12.38
C ASN A 74 0.26 7.47 11.67
N VAL A 75 0.66 6.23 11.87
CA VAL A 75 0.03 5.06 11.24
C VAL A 75 -1.05 4.50 12.16
N GLN A 76 -2.25 4.31 11.62
CA GLN A 76 -3.39 3.65 12.26
C GLN A 76 -3.90 2.51 11.40
N VAL A 77 -4.45 1.46 12.04
CA VAL A 77 -4.95 0.26 11.35
C VAL A 77 -6.32 -0.09 11.91
N ALA A 78 -7.33 -0.10 11.08
CA ALA A 78 -8.73 -0.27 11.50
C ALA A 78 -9.16 -1.73 11.69
N GLY A 79 -8.33 -2.70 11.25
CA GLY A 79 -8.60 -4.13 11.44
C GLY A 79 -9.89 -4.63 10.75
N GLY A 80 -10.28 -4.00 9.64
CA GLY A 80 -11.49 -4.34 8.89
C GLY A 80 -12.79 -3.78 9.48
N VAL A 81 -12.71 -2.85 10.47
CA VAL A 81 -13.88 -2.25 11.13
C VAL A 81 -14.02 -0.80 10.69
N VAL A 82 -15.11 -0.49 9.98
CA VAL A 82 -15.39 0.84 9.40
C VAL A 82 -15.46 1.92 10.49
N GLU A 83 -16.17 1.67 11.58
CA GLU A 83 -16.32 2.60 12.69
C GLU A 83 -14.98 2.95 13.37
N GLU A 84 -14.07 1.98 13.40
CA GLU A 84 -12.70 2.19 13.88
C GLU A 84 -11.93 3.10 12.93
N GLN A 85 -12.07 2.89 11.60
CA GLN A 85 -11.42 3.74 10.60
C GLN A 85 -11.94 5.18 10.66
N ILE A 86 -13.24 5.37 10.83
CA ILE A 86 -13.84 6.70 11.04
C ILE A 86 -13.22 7.36 12.28
N SER A 87 -13.17 6.65 13.42
CA SER A 87 -12.59 7.17 14.67
C SER A 87 -11.12 7.56 14.53
N GLN A 88 -10.35 6.83 13.71
CA GLN A 88 -8.95 7.15 13.41
C GLN A 88 -8.83 8.42 12.58
N ILE A 89 -9.70 8.62 11.59
CA ILE A 89 -9.72 9.86 10.80
C ILE A 89 -10.16 11.05 11.66
N GLU A 90 -11.16 10.90 12.53
CA GLU A 90 -11.54 11.92 13.53
C GLU A 90 -10.36 12.29 14.46
N TYR A 91 -9.57 11.29 14.85
CA TYR A 91 -8.35 11.54 15.62
C TYR A 91 -7.33 12.35 14.80
N PHE A 92 -7.14 12.09 13.53
CA PHE A 92 -6.26 12.87 12.65
C PHE A 92 -6.75 14.30 12.49
N ILE A 93 -8.05 14.50 12.31
CA ILE A 93 -8.70 15.82 12.29
C ILE A 93 -8.43 16.60 13.60
N LYS A 94 -8.65 15.95 14.74
CA LYS A 94 -8.40 16.55 16.05
C LYS A 94 -6.94 16.90 16.29
N LYS A 95 -6.02 16.11 15.73
CA LYS A 95 -4.56 16.35 15.78
C LYS A 95 -4.12 17.40 14.77
N LYS A 96 -4.99 17.83 13.89
CA LYS A 96 -4.69 18.78 12.80
C LYS A 96 -3.53 18.29 11.94
N MET A 97 -3.61 17.04 11.47
CA MET A 97 -2.68 16.55 10.48
C MET A 97 -2.72 17.44 9.23
N ASP A 98 -1.59 17.59 8.55
CA ASP A 98 -1.53 18.38 7.31
C ASP A 98 -2.11 17.56 6.14
N VAL A 99 -1.87 16.25 6.15
CA VAL A 99 -2.32 15.31 5.12
C VAL A 99 -2.88 14.05 5.77
N ILE A 100 -3.97 13.53 5.24
CA ILE A 100 -4.50 12.19 5.55
C ILE A 100 -4.37 11.34 4.30
N VAL A 101 -3.66 10.22 4.43
CA VAL A 101 -3.56 9.15 3.42
C VAL A 101 -4.40 7.98 3.90
N VAL A 102 -5.34 7.52 3.09
CA VAL A 102 -6.31 6.50 3.49
C VAL A 102 -6.38 5.36 2.49
N ILE A 103 -6.36 4.12 3.01
CA ILE A 103 -6.73 2.90 2.32
C ILE A 103 -8.11 2.51 2.86
N PRO A 104 -9.21 2.85 2.18
CA PRO A 104 -10.54 2.66 2.74
C PRO A 104 -10.96 1.19 2.82
N ILE A 105 -11.67 0.83 3.90
CA ILE A 105 -12.37 -0.46 4.03
C ILE A 105 -13.57 -0.48 3.08
N ASP A 106 -14.29 0.64 3.02
CA ASP A 106 -15.48 0.86 2.21
C ASP A 106 -15.40 2.24 1.56
N GLY A 107 -15.46 2.27 0.24
CA GLY A 107 -15.31 3.50 -0.57
C GLY A 107 -16.43 4.54 -0.37
N ASN A 108 -17.53 4.21 0.32
CA ASN A 108 -18.62 5.12 0.58
C ASN A 108 -18.70 5.54 2.06
N ALA A 109 -18.31 4.65 2.98
CA ALA A 109 -18.53 4.84 4.41
C ALA A 109 -17.70 5.98 5.03
N LEU A 110 -16.58 6.36 4.40
CA LEU A 110 -15.67 7.39 4.91
C LEU A 110 -15.96 8.80 4.37
N TYR A 111 -16.97 8.95 3.52
CA TYR A 111 -17.29 10.21 2.85
C TYR A 111 -17.45 11.39 3.84
N ASP A 112 -18.30 11.23 4.84
CA ASP A 112 -18.64 12.34 5.75
C ASP A 112 -17.42 12.81 6.55
N VAL A 113 -16.65 11.89 7.12
CA VAL A 113 -15.48 12.22 7.94
C VAL A 113 -14.32 12.80 7.13
N LEU A 114 -14.10 12.34 5.91
CA LEU A 114 -13.07 12.88 5.01
C LEU A 114 -13.49 14.25 4.44
N LYS A 115 -14.79 14.45 4.21
CA LYS A 115 -15.32 15.77 3.85
C LYS A 115 -15.08 16.77 4.96
N GLU A 116 -15.33 16.41 6.24
CA GLU A 116 -15.02 17.25 7.41
C GLU A 116 -13.52 17.62 7.43
N ALA A 117 -12.62 16.64 7.20
CA ALA A 117 -11.19 16.89 7.13
C ALA A 117 -10.82 17.93 6.06
N ARG A 118 -11.41 17.81 4.86
CA ARG A 118 -11.18 18.79 3.77
C ARG A 118 -11.71 20.19 4.09
N GLU A 119 -12.89 20.30 4.72
CA GLU A 119 -13.49 21.58 5.07
C GLU A 119 -12.62 22.42 6.03
N ILE A 120 -11.76 21.76 6.81
CA ILE A 120 -10.79 22.42 7.69
C ILE A 120 -9.39 22.55 7.09
N GLY A 121 -9.21 22.16 5.82
CA GLY A 121 -7.99 22.37 5.05
C GLY A 121 -6.96 21.25 5.13
N ILE A 122 -7.33 20.03 5.57
CA ILE A 122 -6.47 18.86 5.52
C ILE A 122 -6.50 18.28 4.10
N TYR A 123 -5.33 18.00 3.51
CA TYR A 123 -5.23 17.33 2.22
C TYR A 123 -5.56 15.84 2.35
N ILE A 124 -6.26 15.30 1.34
CA ILE A 124 -6.68 13.89 1.31
C ILE A 124 -6.03 13.18 0.13
N ILE A 125 -5.34 12.07 0.42
CA ILE A 125 -4.85 11.13 -0.59
C ILE A 125 -5.59 9.81 -0.42
N CYS A 126 -6.29 9.38 -1.46
CA CYS A 126 -6.79 8.02 -1.59
C CYS A 126 -5.65 7.14 -2.12
N TYR A 127 -5.19 6.19 -1.30
CA TYR A 127 -4.08 5.29 -1.62
C TYR A 127 -4.61 3.90 -1.97
N ASP A 128 -4.25 3.40 -3.14
CA ASP A 128 -4.69 2.13 -3.74
C ASP A 128 -6.21 2.06 -3.98
N ARG A 129 -7.06 2.43 -3.01
CA ARG A 129 -8.51 2.41 -3.08
C ARG A 129 -9.11 3.80 -3.00
N ILE A 130 -10.20 4.02 -3.73
CA ILE A 130 -10.89 5.32 -3.79
C ILE A 130 -11.99 5.44 -2.71
N VAL A 131 -12.15 6.65 -2.17
CA VAL A 131 -13.39 7.10 -1.52
C VAL A 131 -14.12 8.01 -2.48
N GLU A 132 -15.35 7.64 -2.85
CA GLU A 132 -16.13 8.36 -3.85
C GLU A 132 -16.66 9.71 -3.33
N ASN A 133 -16.83 10.67 -4.25
CA ASN A 133 -17.46 11.98 -4.04
C ASN A 133 -16.76 12.91 -3.02
N VAL A 134 -15.58 12.56 -2.53
CA VAL A 134 -14.88 13.31 -1.48
C VAL A 134 -14.01 14.44 -2.04
N ASN A 135 -13.81 14.49 -3.36
CA ASN A 135 -12.90 15.45 -4.02
C ASN A 135 -11.48 15.36 -3.43
N ALA A 136 -10.90 14.17 -3.36
CA ALA A 136 -9.55 13.96 -2.85
C ALA A 136 -8.52 14.80 -3.63
N ASP A 137 -7.43 15.20 -2.96
CA ASP A 137 -6.37 15.97 -3.59
C ASP A 137 -5.48 15.11 -4.48
N LEU A 138 -5.49 13.80 -4.26
CA LEU A 138 -4.86 12.80 -5.12
C LEU A 138 -5.55 11.44 -4.94
N TYR A 139 -5.72 10.72 -6.04
CA TYR A 139 -5.91 9.27 -6.07
C TYR A 139 -4.69 8.62 -6.73
N ILE A 140 -4.00 7.74 -6.00
CA ILE A 140 -2.86 6.96 -6.50
C ILE A 140 -3.17 5.48 -6.36
N THR A 141 -3.01 4.73 -7.45
CA THR A 141 -3.33 3.30 -7.48
C THR A 141 -2.66 2.58 -8.67
N ILE A 142 -2.79 1.27 -8.68
CA ILE A 142 -2.44 0.42 -9.81
C ILE A 142 -3.60 0.43 -10.84
N ASP A 143 -3.33 0.24 -12.14
CA ASP A 143 -4.36 0.06 -13.16
C ASP A 143 -5.11 -1.26 -12.95
N ASN A 144 -6.19 -1.21 -12.16
CA ASN A 144 -6.94 -2.41 -11.76
C ASN A 144 -7.71 -3.04 -12.93
N GLU A 145 -8.18 -2.25 -13.91
CA GLU A 145 -8.79 -2.82 -15.13
C GLU A 145 -7.75 -3.62 -15.93
N LYS A 146 -6.52 -3.11 -16.02
CA LYS A 146 -5.41 -3.83 -16.65
C LYS A 146 -5.00 -5.08 -15.86
N VAL A 147 -5.06 -5.05 -14.52
CA VAL A 147 -4.86 -6.26 -13.70
C VAL A 147 -5.83 -7.35 -14.13
N GLY A 148 -7.12 -7.05 -14.18
CA GLY A 148 -8.14 -8.01 -14.63
C GLY A 148 -7.91 -8.50 -16.06
N THR A 149 -7.53 -7.59 -16.97
CA THR A 149 -7.19 -7.93 -18.35
C THR A 149 -6.03 -8.94 -18.41
N LEU A 150 -4.94 -8.69 -17.70
CA LEU A 150 -3.77 -9.59 -17.65
C LEU A 150 -4.12 -10.98 -17.09
N MET A 151 -4.97 -11.03 -16.06
CA MET A 151 -5.45 -12.30 -15.50
C MET A 151 -6.31 -13.07 -16.52
N GLY A 152 -7.22 -12.38 -17.22
CA GLY A 152 -8.04 -12.97 -18.27
C GLY A 152 -7.20 -13.50 -19.43
N GLU A 153 -6.25 -12.72 -19.95
CA GLU A 153 -5.34 -13.11 -21.03
C GLU A 153 -4.50 -14.34 -20.65
N ALA A 154 -3.97 -14.39 -19.42
CA ALA A 154 -3.22 -15.54 -18.95
C ALA A 154 -4.09 -16.80 -18.89
N LEU A 155 -5.34 -16.67 -18.40
CA LEU A 155 -6.26 -17.80 -18.31
C LEU A 155 -6.68 -18.32 -19.69
N VAL A 156 -6.98 -17.42 -20.64
CA VAL A 156 -7.27 -17.79 -22.05
C VAL A 156 -6.07 -18.49 -22.69
N LYS A 157 -4.85 -17.99 -22.46
CA LYS A 157 -3.62 -18.62 -22.96
C LYS A 157 -3.41 -20.01 -22.37
N ALA A 158 -3.68 -20.19 -21.08
CA ALA A 158 -3.54 -21.48 -20.39
C ALA A 158 -4.62 -22.51 -20.81
N CYS A 159 -5.79 -22.04 -21.23
CA CYS A 159 -6.94 -22.87 -21.56
C CYS A 159 -7.41 -22.65 -23.02
N PRO A 160 -6.60 -22.96 -24.04
CA PRO A 160 -6.89 -22.60 -25.44
C PRO A 160 -8.11 -23.32 -26.02
N GLU A 161 -8.50 -24.48 -25.48
CA GLU A 161 -9.71 -25.21 -25.90
C GLU A 161 -10.99 -24.64 -25.27
N GLY A 162 -10.86 -23.66 -24.34
CA GLY A 162 -11.97 -23.13 -23.55
C GLY A 162 -12.40 -24.07 -22.42
N GLY A 163 -13.53 -23.79 -21.81
CA GLY A 163 -14.12 -24.60 -20.74
C GLY A 163 -14.70 -23.77 -19.59
N ASN A 164 -15.10 -24.46 -18.52
CA ASN A 164 -15.69 -23.82 -17.37
C ASN A 164 -14.64 -23.28 -16.40
N ILE A 165 -14.89 -22.11 -15.86
CA ILE A 165 -14.00 -21.46 -14.87
C ILE A 165 -14.80 -20.95 -13.67
N PHE A 166 -14.10 -20.76 -12.55
CA PHE A 166 -14.63 -20.05 -11.38
C PHE A 166 -14.01 -18.67 -11.28
N ALA A 167 -14.78 -17.68 -10.81
CA ALA A 167 -14.32 -16.34 -10.46
C ALA A 167 -14.52 -16.12 -8.95
N ILE A 168 -13.43 -16.11 -8.19
CA ILE A 168 -13.42 -15.92 -6.74
C ILE A 168 -12.83 -14.53 -6.46
N ASN A 169 -13.71 -13.55 -6.31
CA ASN A 169 -13.36 -12.14 -6.22
C ASN A 169 -12.99 -11.71 -4.79
N GLY A 170 -12.39 -10.53 -4.65
CA GLY A 170 -12.12 -9.87 -3.39
C GLY A 170 -13.37 -9.35 -2.68
N SER A 171 -13.17 -8.37 -1.79
CA SER A 171 -14.27 -7.76 -1.02
C SER A 171 -15.21 -6.93 -1.92
N PRO A 172 -16.53 -7.12 -1.82
CA PRO A 172 -17.49 -6.35 -2.62
C PRO A 172 -17.56 -4.85 -2.23
N THR A 173 -16.99 -4.47 -1.10
CA THR A 173 -16.90 -3.05 -0.66
C THR A 173 -15.65 -2.33 -1.19
N ASP A 174 -14.74 -3.06 -1.81
CA ASP A 174 -13.54 -2.54 -2.46
C ASP A 174 -13.80 -2.26 -3.93
N ARG A 175 -13.75 -0.98 -4.32
CA ARG A 175 -14.04 -0.54 -5.70
C ARG A 175 -13.04 -1.07 -6.73
N ASN A 176 -11.82 -1.40 -6.31
CA ASN A 176 -10.84 -2.03 -7.20
C ASN A 176 -11.33 -3.37 -7.75
N VAL A 177 -12.14 -4.10 -6.96
CA VAL A 177 -12.72 -5.39 -7.39
C VAL A 177 -13.60 -5.22 -8.62
N ASP A 178 -14.41 -4.15 -8.69
CA ASP A 178 -15.26 -3.86 -9.86
C ASP A 178 -14.41 -3.62 -11.12
N GLU A 179 -13.27 -2.94 -10.98
CA GLU A 179 -12.36 -2.66 -12.10
C GLU A 179 -11.66 -3.93 -12.58
N VAL A 180 -11.14 -4.74 -11.65
CA VAL A 180 -10.53 -6.04 -11.97
C VAL A 180 -11.54 -6.94 -12.67
N VAL A 181 -12.77 -7.06 -12.13
CA VAL A 181 -13.85 -7.86 -12.73
C VAL A 181 -14.20 -7.36 -14.13
N ARG A 182 -14.26 -6.04 -14.33
CA ARG A 182 -14.54 -5.44 -15.65
C ARG A 182 -13.45 -5.80 -16.67
N GLY A 183 -12.17 -5.62 -16.30
CA GLY A 183 -11.04 -5.98 -17.17
C GLY A 183 -10.98 -7.46 -17.50
N PHE A 184 -11.24 -8.31 -16.51
CA PHE A 184 -11.29 -9.77 -16.66
C PHE A 184 -12.43 -10.18 -17.59
N ASN A 185 -13.67 -9.74 -17.32
CA ASN A 185 -14.84 -10.12 -18.10
C ASN A 185 -14.71 -9.70 -19.57
N LYS A 186 -14.15 -8.52 -19.86
CA LYS A 186 -13.90 -8.04 -21.21
C LYS A 186 -13.06 -9.03 -22.05
N VAL A 187 -12.08 -9.69 -21.43
CA VAL A 187 -11.27 -10.71 -22.11
C VAL A 187 -12.04 -12.04 -22.20
N ILE A 188 -12.75 -12.43 -21.14
CA ILE A 188 -13.48 -13.71 -21.10
C ILE A 188 -14.65 -13.73 -22.07
N GLU A 189 -15.37 -12.62 -22.26
CA GLU A 189 -16.48 -12.49 -23.21
C GLU A 189 -16.07 -12.79 -24.65
N ASP A 190 -14.82 -12.47 -25.03
CA ASP A 190 -14.27 -12.73 -26.37
C ASP A 190 -13.59 -14.11 -26.49
N SER A 191 -13.72 -14.98 -25.47
CA SER A 191 -13.06 -16.28 -25.39
C SER A 191 -14.06 -17.45 -25.40
N ASN A 192 -13.53 -18.70 -25.35
CA ASN A 192 -14.32 -19.91 -25.17
C ASN A 192 -14.42 -20.34 -23.68
N LEU A 193 -14.11 -19.45 -22.73
CA LEU A 193 -14.21 -19.70 -21.31
C LEU A 193 -15.59 -19.29 -20.78
N ASN A 194 -16.16 -20.09 -19.87
CA ASN A 194 -17.47 -19.83 -19.28
C ASN A 194 -17.34 -19.70 -17.76
N VAL A 195 -17.68 -18.56 -17.17
CA VAL A 195 -17.78 -18.40 -15.72
C VAL A 195 -19.04 -19.12 -15.24
N VAL A 196 -18.88 -20.26 -14.56
CA VAL A 196 -19.99 -21.08 -14.07
C VAL A 196 -20.22 -20.95 -12.57
N TYR A 197 -19.31 -20.31 -11.85
CA TYR A 197 -19.41 -19.98 -10.44
C TYR A 197 -18.71 -18.66 -10.14
N THR A 198 -19.37 -17.79 -9.36
CA THR A 198 -18.80 -16.54 -8.88
C THR A 198 -18.99 -16.46 -7.37
N GLY A 199 -17.90 -16.11 -6.64
CA GLY A 199 -17.91 -15.86 -5.21
C GLY A 199 -17.21 -14.54 -4.88
N TYR A 200 -17.54 -13.94 -3.72
CA TYR A 200 -16.91 -12.76 -3.18
C TYR A 200 -16.42 -13.03 -1.76
N CYS A 201 -15.24 -12.55 -1.42
CA CYS A 201 -14.60 -12.77 -0.13
C CYS A 201 -14.64 -11.47 0.69
N ASP A 202 -15.66 -11.34 1.53
CA ASP A 202 -15.82 -10.19 2.42
C ASP A 202 -14.53 -9.91 3.19
N ASN A 203 -14.14 -8.64 3.27
CA ASN A 203 -12.91 -8.16 3.92
C ASN A 203 -11.64 -8.92 3.47
N TRP A 204 -11.64 -9.44 2.23
CA TRP A 204 -10.52 -10.20 1.67
C TRP A 204 -10.12 -11.44 2.51
N MET A 205 -11.05 -11.99 3.30
CA MET A 205 -10.77 -13.18 4.14
C MET A 205 -10.51 -14.41 3.27
N ALA A 206 -9.28 -14.91 3.30
CA ALA A 206 -8.81 -15.98 2.44
C ALA A 206 -9.61 -17.30 2.63
N GLU A 207 -10.07 -17.60 3.84
CA GLU A 207 -10.85 -18.80 4.15
C GLU A 207 -12.15 -18.88 3.34
N LEU A 208 -12.74 -17.74 2.99
CA LEU A 208 -13.96 -17.70 2.16
C LEU A 208 -13.70 -18.22 0.75
N ALA A 209 -12.50 -18.00 0.19
CA ALA A 209 -12.15 -18.51 -1.13
C ALA A 209 -12.15 -20.04 -1.18
N GLY A 210 -11.61 -20.71 -0.14
CA GLY A 210 -11.69 -22.17 -0.03
C GLY A 210 -13.14 -22.69 0.01
N ASN A 211 -14.02 -22.00 0.74
CA ASN A 211 -15.44 -22.33 0.78
C ASN A 211 -16.11 -22.17 -0.59
N HIS A 212 -15.83 -21.06 -1.30
CA HIS A 212 -16.37 -20.82 -2.63
C HIS A 212 -15.88 -21.84 -3.66
N VAL A 213 -14.60 -22.21 -3.66
CA VAL A 213 -14.09 -23.25 -4.56
C VAL A 213 -14.74 -24.60 -4.25
N THR A 214 -14.96 -24.94 -2.97
CA THR A 214 -15.67 -26.15 -2.57
C THR A 214 -17.10 -26.16 -3.10
N GLN A 215 -17.84 -25.06 -2.92
CA GLN A 215 -19.21 -24.91 -3.44
C GLN A 215 -19.24 -24.96 -4.98
N GLY A 216 -18.29 -24.32 -5.65
CA GLY A 216 -18.15 -24.41 -7.11
C GLY A 216 -17.95 -25.85 -7.59
N LEU A 217 -17.12 -26.64 -6.90
CA LEU A 217 -16.90 -28.06 -7.21
C LEU A 217 -18.10 -28.96 -6.91
N GLU A 218 -19.05 -28.53 -6.10
CA GLU A 218 -20.35 -29.16 -5.94
C GLU A 218 -21.26 -28.90 -7.15
N VAL A 219 -21.14 -27.72 -7.79
CA VAL A 219 -21.87 -27.40 -9.04
C VAL A 219 -21.30 -28.19 -10.21
N THR A 220 -19.97 -28.15 -10.40
CA THR A 220 -19.29 -28.94 -11.43
C THR A 220 -17.83 -29.17 -11.07
N LYS A 221 -17.34 -30.38 -11.41
CA LYS A 221 -15.91 -30.73 -11.33
C LYS A 221 -15.20 -30.57 -12.67
N ASP A 222 -15.95 -30.29 -13.73
CA ASP A 222 -15.42 -30.07 -15.09
C ASP A 222 -15.06 -28.58 -15.24
N ILE A 223 -13.90 -28.22 -14.68
CA ILE A 223 -13.34 -26.87 -14.72
C ILE A 223 -11.91 -26.89 -15.23
N VAL A 224 -11.55 -25.86 -15.96
CA VAL A 224 -10.23 -25.67 -16.53
C VAL A 224 -9.43 -24.54 -15.84
N GLY A 225 -10.12 -23.63 -15.15
CA GLY A 225 -9.45 -22.49 -14.52
C GLY A 225 -10.20 -21.89 -13.34
N VAL A 226 -9.46 -21.16 -12.51
CA VAL A 226 -9.95 -20.35 -11.40
C VAL A 226 -9.25 -19.00 -11.43
N MET A 227 -10.01 -17.91 -11.50
CA MET A 227 -9.55 -16.57 -11.21
C MET A 227 -9.75 -16.32 -9.72
N CYS A 228 -8.70 -15.85 -9.03
CA CYS A 228 -8.75 -15.44 -7.63
C CYS A 228 -8.43 -13.95 -7.52
N GLY A 229 -9.18 -13.22 -6.70
CA GLY A 229 -9.04 -11.78 -6.52
C GLY A 229 -7.63 -11.37 -6.07
N ASN A 230 -6.94 -12.22 -5.29
CA ASN A 230 -5.52 -12.07 -4.95
C ASN A 230 -4.85 -13.42 -4.64
N ASP A 231 -3.56 -13.38 -4.32
CA ASP A 231 -2.74 -14.58 -4.10
C ASP A 231 -3.05 -15.30 -2.77
N ASP A 232 -3.54 -14.58 -1.74
CA ASP A 232 -4.02 -15.22 -0.51
C ASP A 232 -5.29 -16.05 -0.78
N LEU A 233 -6.23 -15.51 -1.56
CA LEU A 233 -7.42 -16.25 -2.01
C LEU A 233 -7.00 -17.44 -2.88
N ALA A 234 -6.01 -17.26 -3.76
CA ALA A 234 -5.46 -18.33 -4.58
C ALA A 234 -4.82 -19.44 -3.75
N SER A 235 -4.19 -19.11 -2.61
CA SER A 235 -3.63 -20.10 -1.68
C SER A 235 -4.68 -21.08 -1.18
N GLN A 236 -5.85 -20.57 -0.80
CA GLN A 236 -6.96 -21.42 -0.36
C GLN A 236 -7.64 -22.17 -1.53
N ALA A 237 -7.72 -21.52 -2.70
CA ALA A 237 -8.23 -22.19 -3.90
C ALA A 237 -7.35 -23.39 -4.29
N VAL A 238 -6.02 -23.20 -4.37
CA VAL A 238 -5.05 -24.28 -4.70
C VAL A 238 -5.08 -25.40 -3.67
N LYS A 239 -5.26 -25.06 -2.37
CA LYS A 239 -5.43 -26.06 -1.32
C LYS A 239 -6.63 -26.98 -1.60
N VAL A 240 -7.82 -26.41 -1.88
CA VAL A 240 -9.03 -27.19 -2.20
C VAL A 240 -8.84 -27.98 -3.50
N LEU A 241 -8.24 -27.37 -4.52
CA LEU A 241 -7.90 -28.07 -5.77
C LEU A 241 -6.95 -29.26 -5.51
N SER A 242 -5.97 -29.12 -4.62
CA SER A 242 -5.05 -30.20 -4.25
C SER A 242 -5.76 -31.36 -3.57
N GLU A 243 -6.67 -31.08 -2.64
CA GLU A 243 -7.50 -32.08 -1.96
C GLU A 243 -8.39 -32.86 -2.97
N ASN A 244 -8.77 -32.22 -4.07
CA ASN A 244 -9.52 -32.82 -5.17
C ASN A 244 -8.66 -33.38 -6.32
N ARG A 245 -7.33 -33.36 -6.21
CA ARG A 245 -6.36 -33.81 -7.24
C ARG A 245 -6.43 -33.01 -8.55
N LEU A 246 -6.79 -31.73 -8.44
CA LEU A 246 -6.93 -30.78 -9.54
C LEU A 246 -5.81 -29.73 -9.60
N ALA A 247 -4.99 -29.57 -8.55
CA ALA A 247 -3.84 -28.67 -8.57
C ALA A 247 -2.86 -29.03 -9.70
N GLY A 248 -2.38 -28.04 -10.44
CA GLY A 248 -1.55 -28.20 -11.63
C GLY A 248 -2.28 -28.75 -12.87
N LYS A 249 -3.59 -28.99 -12.78
CA LYS A 249 -4.46 -29.35 -13.92
C LYS A 249 -5.46 -28.24 -14.24
N VAL A 250 -5.89 -27.51 -13.22
CA VAL A 250 -6.74 -26.34 -13.31
C VAL A 250 -5.83 -25.11 -13.23
N ALA A 251 -5.87 -24.25 -14.23
CA ALA A 251 -5.09 -23.02 -14.26
C ALA A 251 -5.60 -22.05 -13.19
N VAL A 252 -4.71 -21.50 -12.36
CA VAL A 252 -5.03 -20.53 -11.33
C VAL A 252 -4.32 -19.21 -11.64
N VAL A 253 -5.07 -18.11 -11.69
CA VAL A 253 -4.54 -16.77 -11.89
C VAL A 253 -4.95 -15.87 -10.73
N ALA A 254 -4.04 -14.95 -10.32
CA ALA A 254 -4.27 -14.04 -9.22
C ALA A 254 -3.42 -12.77 -9.36
N GLN A 255 -3.30 -11.97 -8.29
CA GLN A 255 -2.47 -10.76 -8.23
C GLN A 255 -1.77 -10.63 -6.87
N ASP A 256 -0.81 -9.71 -6.77
CA ASP A 256 0.01 -9.20 -5.69
C ASP A 256 1.44 -9.76 -5.65
N ALA A 257 1.73 -10.85 -6.37
CA ALA A 257 3.04 -11.49 -6.43
C ALA A 257 3.59 -11.91 -5.04
N ASP A 258 2.70 -12.39 -4.16
CA ASP A 258 3.09 -12.90 -2.86
C ASP A 258 4.12 -14.03 -2.99
N LEU A 259 5.01 -14.19 -2.00
CA LEU A 259 6.06 -15.20 -2.06
C LEU A 259 5.49 -16.60 -2.32
N ALA A 260 4.39 -16.95 -1.63
CA ALA A 260 3.74 -18.25 -1.81
C ALA A 260 3.19 -18.45 -3.24
N ALA A 261 2.71 -17.38 -3.89
CA ALA A 261 2.27 -17.43 -5.27
C ALA A 261 3.45 -17.61 -6.24
N CYS A 262 4.54 -16.86 -6.03
CA CYS A 262 5.76 -17.01 -6.81
C CYS A 262 6.30 -18.46 -6.73
N GLN A 263 6.27 -19.07 -5.53
CA GLN A 263 6.61 -20.49 -5.35
C GLN A 263 5.67 -21.41 -6.12
N ARG A 264 4.35 -21.22 -6.02
CA ARG A 264 3.37 -22.03 -6.75
C ARG A 264 3.50 -21.93 -8.27
N ILE A 265 3.89 -20.76 -8.79
CA ILE A 265 4.11 -20.53 -10.21
C ILE A 265 5.31 -21.36 -10.70
N VAL A 266 6.43 -21.32 -9.98
CA VAL A 266 7.62 -22.12 -10.38
C VAL A 266 7.40 -23.60 -10.14
N GLU A 267 6.53 -24.02 -9.23
CA GLU A 267 6.09 -25.40 -8.98
C GLU A 267 5.02 -25.90 -9.98
N GLY A 268 4.38 -24.99 -10.73
CA GLY A 268 3.34 -25.31 -11.72
C GLY A 268 1.95 -25.58 -11.14
N THR A 269 1.63 -25.02 -9.96
CA THR A 269 0.29 -25.11 -9.33
C THR A 269 -0.49 -23.81 -9.38
N GLN A 270 0.13 -22.74 -9.86
CA GLN A 270 -0.48 -21.46 -10.25
C GLN A 270 0.12 -21.01 -11.59
N GLU A 271 -0.70 -20.49 -12.50
CA GLU A 271 -0.27 -20.11 -13.85
C GLU A 271 0.44 -18.76 -13.87
N MET A 272 -0.15 -17.78 -13.15
CA MET A 272 0.40 -16.43 -13.09
C MET A 272 -0.06 -15.68 -11.84
N THR A 273 0.66 -14.64 -11.52
CA THR A 273 0.23 -13.56 -10.65
C THR A 273 0.49 -12.21 -11.33
N VAL A 274 -0.23 -11.17 -10.93
CA VAL A 274 0.05 -9.81 -11.37
C VAL A 274 0.89 -9.11 -10.31
N TYR A 275 2.12 -8.74 -10.67
CA TYR A 275 2.97 -7.90 -9.83
C TYR A 275 2.50 -6.45 -9.90
N LYS A 276 2.25 -5.89 -8.76
CA LYS A 276 2.00 -4.46 -8.54
C LYS A 276 3.31 -3.82 -8.06
N PRO A 277 3.80 -2.75 -8.71
CA PRO A 277 5.01 -2.06 -8.25
C PRO A 277 4.75 -1.25 -6.97
N ILE A 278 4.51 -1.93 -5.84
CA ILE A 278 4.12 -1.33 -4.55
C ILE A 278 5.19 -0.38 -3.99
N GLU A 279 6.47 -0.65 -4.29
CA GLU A 279 7.55 0.28 -3.93
C GLU A 279 7.38 1.63 -4.63
N GLN A 280 7.06 1.61 -5.93
CA GLN A 280 6.77 2.85 -6.68
C GLN A 280 5.54 3.53 -6.10
N GLU A 281 4.47 2.78 -5.83
CA GLU A 281 3.22 3.33 -5.31
C GLU A 281 3.42 4.02 -3.96
N ALA A 282 4.03 3.32 -3.00
CA ALA A 282 4.24 3.83 -1.64
C ALA A 282 5.19 5.03 -1.59
N ASN A 283 6.32 4.94 -2.32
CA ASN A 283 7.29 6.03 -2.36
C ASN A 283 6.69 7.28 -3.02
N THR A 284 6.03 7.11 -4.18
CA THR A 284 5.39 8.22 -4.89
C THR A 284 4.25 8.84 -4.07
N ALA A 285 3.44 8.02 -3.37
CA ALA A 285 2.39 8.55 -2.48
C ALA A 285 2.97 9.38 -1.32
N ALA A 286 4.10 8.94 -0.73
CA ALA A 286 4.77 9.69 0.32
C ALA A 286 5.34 11.02 -0.18
N GLU A 287 5.91 11.03 -1.38
CA GLU A 287 6.42 12.23 -2.05
C GLU A 287 5.30 13.23 -2.33
N PHE A 288 4.17 12.78 -2.88
CA PHE A 288 2.98 13.61 -3.07
C PHE A 288 2.39 14.12 -1.75
N ALA A 289 2.36 13.28 -0.70
CA ALA A 289 1.86 13.70 0.61
C ALA A 289 2.72 14.84 1.18
N VAL A 290 4.04 14.75 1.05
CA VAL A 290 4.96 15.81 1.49
C VAL A 290 4.83 17.07 0.64
N ALA A 291 4.70 16.95 -0.68
CA ALA A 291 4.50 18.08 -1.59
C ALA A 291 3.19 18.83 -1.25
N LEU A 292 2.06 18.11 -1.14
CA LEU A 292 0.77 18.68 -0.77
C LEU A 292 0.82 19.39 0.58
N GLY A 293 1.40 18.73 1.59
CA GLY A 293 1.52 19.32 2.93
C GLY A 293 2.42 20.56 2.99
N LYS A 294 3.35 20.72 2.04
CA LYS A 294 4.12 21.97 1.83
C LYS A 294 3.35 23.00 1.00
N GLY A 295 2.15 22.68 0.53
CA GLY A 295 1.34 23.56 -0.33
C GLY A 295 1.84 23.64 -1.78
N GLU A 296 2.57 22.64 -2.25
CA GLU A 296 3.06 22.56 -3.63
C GLU A 296 1.91 22.10 -4.56
N ASP A 297 1.89 22.65 -5.78
CA ASP A 297 0.93 22.24 -6.81
C ASP A 297 1.44 20.97 -7.52
N ILE A 298 0.75 19.86 -7.29
CA ILE A 298 1.06 18.57 -7.91
C ILE A 298 0.45 18.37 -9.31
N THR A 299 -0.26 19.37 -9.83
CA THR A 299 -0.97 19.29 -11.12
C THR A 299 -0.36 20.15 -12.23
N SER A 300 0.29 21.26 -11.89
CA SER A 300 0.81 22.25 -12.85
C SER A 300 2.01 21.75 -13.66
N GLY A 301 2.71 20.75 -13.21
CA GLY A 301 3.83 20.13 -13.88
C GLY A 301 5.16 20.89 -13.84
N GLU A 302 5.29 21.84 -12.96
CA GLU A 302 6.56 22.52 -12.66
C GLU A 302 7.32 21.87 -11.49
N GLY A 303 6.64 21.00 -10.69
CA GLY A 303 7.23 20.24 -9.60
C GLY A 303 7.87 18.91 -10.05
N GLU A 304 8.65 18.32 -9.17
CA GLU A 304 9.27 17.00 -9.36
C GLU A 304 8.20 15.88 -9.41
N TYR A 305 7.10 16.08 -8.68
CA TYR A 305 5.98 15.13 -8.57
C TYR A 305 4.74 15.70 -9.28
N LYS A 306 4.17 14.90 -10.20
CA LYS A 306 3.11 15.38 -11.06
C LYS A 306 2.04 14.32 -11.30
N ALA A 307 0.82 14.63 -10.89
CA ALA A 307 -0.37 13.91 -11.31
C ALA A 307 -0.83 14.45 -12.68
N VAL A 308 -0.63 13.68 -13.75
CA VAL A 308 -0.88 14.11 -15.13
C VAL A 308 -2.24 13.70 -15.67
N GLU A 309 -2.93 12.80 -14.97
CA GLU A 309 -4.24 12.28 -15.32
C GLU A 309 -5.29 12.77 -14.32
N THR A 310 -6.55 12.63 -14.67
CA THR A 310 -7.68 12.87 -13.77
C THR A 310 -8.55 11.63 -13.70
N PHE A 311 -9.13 11.40 -12.51
CA PHE A 311 -10.09 10.34 -12.25
C PHE A 311 -11.41 10.97 -11.78
N ASN A 312 -12.55 10.51 -12.30
CA ASN A 312 -13.84 10.98 -11.85
C ASN A 312 -14.27 10.15 -10.62
N ASP A 313 -14.32 10.80 -9.44
CA ASP A 313 -14.67 10.16 -8.17
C ASP A 313 -16.19 9.93 -7.97
N GLY A 314 -16.98 10.16 -9.01
CA GLY A 314 -18.44 10.15 -8.99
C GLY A 314 -19.06 11.55 -9.06
N THR A 315 -18.34 12.57 -8.57
CA THR A 315 -18.79 13.99 -8.58
C THR A 315 -17.71 14.93 -9.14
N TYR A 316 -16.44 14.65 -8.83
CA TYR A 316 -15.32 15.55 -9.15
C TYR A 316 -14.28 14.85 -10.02
N ASP A 317 -13.62 15.62 -10.87
CA ASP A 317 -12.41 15.17 -11.57
C ASP A 317 -11.21 15.52 -10.71
N ILE A 318 -10.63 14.51 -10.06
CA ILE A 318 -9.54 14.64 -9.10
C ILE A 318 -8.18 14.27 -9.72
N PRO A 319 -7.06 14.81 -9.21
CA PRO A 319 -5.72 14.40 -9.65
C PRO A 319 -5.53 12.89 -9.48
N TYR A 320 -4.96 12.25 -10.50
CA TYR A 320 -4.82 10.81 -10.58
C TYR A 320 -3.42 10.39 -10.98
N TYR A 321 -2.86 9.44 -10.25
CA TYR A 321 -1.58 8.82 -10.59
C TYR A 321 -1.75 7.31 -10.68
N LYS A 322 -1.66 6.79 -11.91
CA LYS A 322 -1.88 5.38 -12.22
C LYS A 322 -0.57 4.68 -12.52
N ILE A 323 -0.38 3.49 -11.94
CA ILE A 323 0.82 2.67 -12.10
C ILE A 323 0.48 1.40 -12.90
N ASP A 324 1.31 1.08 -13.88
CA ASP A 324 1.12 -0.10 -14.70
C ASP A 324 1.50 -1.39 -13.95
N PRO A 325 0.59 -2.39 -13.87
CA PRO A 325 0.88 -3.72 -13.35
C PRO A 325 1.63 -4.58 -14.36
N ILE A 326 2.28 -5.63 -13.90
CA ILE A 326 3.09 -6.56 -14.72
C ILE A 326 2.63 -8.00 -14.49
N ALA A 327 2.24 -8.70 -15.55
CA ALA A 327 1.96 -10.13 -15.48
C ALA A 327 3.25 -10.94 -15.21
N VAL A 328 3.21 -11.82 -14.21
CA VAL A 328 4.34 -12.67 -13.81
C VAL A 328 3.95 -14.13 -13.97
N THR A 329 4.75 -14.84 -14.77
CA THR A 329 4.66 -16.28 -15.02
C THR A 329 6.02 -16.92 -14.73
N ALA A 330 6.13 -18.24 -14.83
CA ALA A 330 7.42 -18.94 -14.70
C ALA A 330 8.47 -18.43 -15.71
N GLU A 331 8.04 -17.94 -16.89
CA GLU A 331 8.94 -17.49 -17.95
C GLU A 331 9.69 -16.19 -17.60
N ASN A 332 9.07 -15.28 -16.82
CA ASN A 332 9.65 -13.99 -16.49
C ASN A 332 9.85 -13.75 -14.99
N MET A 333 9.68 -14.79 -14.17
CA MET A 333 9.85 -14.74 -12.71
C MET A 333 11.18 -14.13 -12.29
N ASP A 334 12.27 -14.62 -12.85
CA ASP A 334 13.61 -14.12 -12.52
C ASP A 334 13.74 -12.63 -12.85
N LYS A 335 13.31 -12.23 -14.04
CA LYS A 335 13.45 -10.83 -14.49
C LYS A 335 12.63 -9.85 -13.69
N VAL A 336 11.37 -10.20 -13.38
CA VAL A 336 10.43 -9.26 -12.75
C VAL A 336 10.55 -9.28 -11.23
N ILE A 337 10.63 -10.46 -10.63
CA ILE A 337 10.57 -10.64 -9.19
C ILE A 337 11.96 -10.66 -8.55
N ILE A 338 12.90 -11.46 -9.12
CA ILE A 338 14.22 -11.65 -8.52
C ILE A 338 15.13 -10.46 -8.84
N ASP A 339 15.33 -10.15 -10.14
CA ASP A 339 16.18 -9.03 -10.56
C ASP A 339 15.59 -7.68 -10.14
N GLY A 340 14.25 -7.61 -10.02
CA GLY A 340 13.52 -6.47 -9.46
C GLY A 340 13.68 -6.31 -7.93
N GLY A 341 14.24 -7.31 -7.23
CA GLY A 341 14.49 -7.25 -5.79
C GLY A 341 13.25 -7.46 -4.91
N PHE A 342 12.12 -7.89 -5.49
CA PHE A 342 10.87 -8.07 -4.75
C PHE A 342 10.90 -9.28 -3.82
N HIS A 343 11.43 -10.42 -4.31
CA HIS A 343 11.74 -11.63 -3.53
C HIS A 343 13.12 -12.16 -3.86
N THR A 344 13.73 -12.91 -2.92
CA THR A 344 15.01 -13.57 -3.20
C THR A 344 14.82 -14.83 -4.03
N ARG A 345 15.85 -15.20 -4.82
CA ARG A 345 15.83 -16.43 -5.59
C ARG A 345 15.72 -17.67 -4.70
N GLU A 346 16.43 -17.65 -3.58
CA GLU A 346 16.42 -18.74 -2.59
C GLU A 346 15.03 -19.00 -2.05
N ASP A 347 14.26 -17.95 -1.79
CA ASP A 347 12.90 -18.07 -1.26
C ASP A 347 11.93 -18.55 -2.33
N VAL A 348 11.96 -17.96 -3.54
CA VAL A 348 11.04 -18.32 -4.64
C VAL A 348 11.24 -19.77 -5.09
N TYR A 349 12.49 -20.22 -5.22
CA TYR A 349 12.83 -21.56 -5.70
C TYR A 349 13.07 -22.59 -4.58
N LEU A 350 12.64 -22.29 -3.33
CA LEU A 350 12.90 -23.11 -2.14
C LEU A 350 12.57 -24.59 -2.33
N ASN A 351 11.47 -24.89 -3.02
CA ASN A 351 10.96 -26.25 -3.23
C ASN A 351 11.39 -26.87 -4.58
N ILE A 352 12.06 -26.11 -5.43
CA ILE A 352 12.56 -26.60 -6.75
C ILE A 352 13.98 -27.14 -6.57
N ARG A 353 14.20 -28.41 -6.91
CA ARG A 353 15.49 -29.11 -6.81
C ARG A 353 16.19 -29.20 -8.16
#